data_d9c0adccfc5e5a75c02e85e86ee1e7db
#
_entry.id   d9c0adccfc5e5a75c02e85e86ee1e7db
#
_cell.length_a   1.000
_cell.length_b   1.000
_cell.length_c   1.000
_cell.angle_alpha   90.00
_cell.angle_beta   90.00
_cell.angle_gamma   90.00
#
_symmetry.space_group_name_H-M   'P 1'
#
loop_
_entity.id
_entity.type
_entity.pdbx_description
1 polymer ?
#
loop_
_entity_poly.entity_id
_entity_poly.type
_entity_poly.pdbx_seq_one_letter_code
_entity_poly.pdbx_strand_id
1 'polypeptide(L)'
;VGFALTTMGTGDFIPNGSLWRLMSVFTAFNGLVLVTLSITYAIPVIQAIADKRAFSSQFAVWGDSTESVLSHLKNDQNYESIAVYLKPISTQIPLVVQNHLAYPVLHYFHSPTAGTSLALQISVLDEVLRGLPDEAFERQPALYVLVPNCTKAITEFLTTLSNVFIEPAKEEPPAREDESKQSIAYRLVEQHSTIAVSKRRKLLKALVEEDGWNWQKIVNRGRLSASISE
;
A
#
# COMPACT_ATOMS: atom_id res chain seq x y z
N VAL A 1 -24.25 -35.42 -6.39
CA VAL A 1 -23.31 -34.79 -5.44
C VAL A 1 -23.25 -33.28 -5.64
N GLY A 2 -23.04 -32.77 -6.87
CA GLY A 2 -22.96 -31.34 -7.15
C GLY A 2 -24.17 -30.52 -6.68
N PHE A 3 -25.38 -30.96 -6.97
CA PHE A 3 -26.61 -30.29 -6.56
C PHE A 3 -26.81 -30.22 -5.03
N ALA A 4 -26.35 -31.25 -4.31
CA ALA A 4 -26.40 -31.25 -2.85
C ALA A 4 -25.39 -30.25 -2.25
N LEU A 5 -24.21 -30.12 -2.86
CA LEU A 5 -23.16 -29.17 -2.45
C LEU A 5 -23.59 -27.71 -2.63
N THR A 6 -24.34 -27.40 -3.69
CA THR A 6 -24.78 -26.04 -4.01
C THR A 6 -26.13 -25.65 -3.40
N THR A 7 -26.63 -26.43 -2.43
CA THR A 7 -27.94 -26.21 -1.77
C THR A 7 -29.14 -26.28 -2.71
N MET A 8 -28.96 -26.76 -3.95
CA MET A 8 -30.01 -26.88 -4.97
C MET A 8 -30.94 -28.06 -4.72
N GLY A 9 -30.55 -28.94 -3.77
CA GLY A 9 -31.28 -30.18 -3.49
C GLY A 9 -30.93 -31.32 -4.45
N THR A 10 -31.52 -32.49 -4.23
CA THR A 10 -31.27 -33.68 -5.05
C THR A 10 -32.29 -33.85 -6.20
N GLY A 11 -33.29 -32.94 -6.28
CA GLY A 11 -34.38 -33.06 -7.24
C GLY A 11 -35.11 -34.43 -7.12
N ASP A 12 -35.39 -35.04 -8.26
CA ASP A 12 -36.05 -36.35 -8.34
C ASP A 12 -35.13 -37.55 -8.02
N PHE A 13 -33.81 -37.29 -7.86
CA PHE A 13 -32.81 -38.33 -7.55
C PHE A 13 -32.65 -38.51 -6.05
N ILE A 14 -33.41 -39.44 -5.46
CA ILE A 14 -33.29 -39.76 -4.04
C ILE A 14 -32.28 -40.90 -3.85
N PRO A 15 -31.24 -40.73 -3.01
CA PRO A 15 -30.29 -41.81 -2.72
C PRO A 15 -30.99 -43.02 -2.11
N ASN A 16 -30.69 -44.18 -2.65
CA ASN A 16 -31.27 -45.43 -2.15
C ASN A 16 -30.39 -46.02 -1.03
N GLY A 17 -30.98 -46.25 0.14
CA GLY A 17 -30.30 -46.76 1.32
C GLY A 17 -29.91 -45.67 2.34
N SER A 18 -29.89 -46.04 3.61
CA SER A 18 -29.68 -45.14 4.75
C SER A 18 -28.28 -44.50 4.72
N LEU A 19 -27.26 -45.25 4.34
CA LEU A 19 -25.89 -44.74 4.25
C LEU A 19 -25.76 -43.62 3.20
N TRP A 20 -26.31 -43.78 2.03
CA TRP A 20 -26.25 -42.80 0.95
C TRP A 20 -27.07 -41.54 1.27
N ARG A 21 -28.18 -41.68 1.98
CA ARG A 21 -28.95 -40.54 2.49
C ARG A 21 -28.17 -39.74 3.50
N LEU A 22 -27.48 -40.44 4.42
CA LEU A 22 -26.59 -39.78 5.40
C LEU A 22 -25.45 -39.04 4.71
N MET A 23 -24.80 -39.67 3.70
CA MET A 23 -23.75 -39.02 2.92
C MET A 23 -24.25 -37.76 2.17
N SER A 24 -25.46 -37.79 1.64
CA SER A 24 -26.10 -36.62 1.01
C SER A 24 -26.30 -35.46 2.00
N VAL A 25 -26.71 -35.74 3.23
CA VAL A 25 -26.88 -34.72 4.28
C VAL A 25 -25.54 -34.12 4.64
N PHE A 26 -24.49 -34.94 4.84
CA PHE A 26 -23.15 -34.44 5.11
C PHE A 26 -22.60 -33.59 3.95
N THR A 27 -22.86 -34.01 2.70
CA THR A 27 -22.45 -33.24 1.52
C THR A 27 -23.14 -31.88 1.46
N ALA A 28 -24.44 -31.84 1.71
CA ALA A 28 -25.20 -30.57 1.74
C ALA A 28 -24.76 -29.66 2.86
N PHE A 29 -24.53 -30.20 4.06
CA PHE A 29 -24.03 -29.45 5.19
C PHE A 29 -22.62 -28.84 4.90
N ASN A 30 -21.74 -29.67 4.33
CA ASN A 30 -20.39 -29.20 3.95
C ASN A 30 -20.46 -28.12 2.88
N GLY A 31 -21.34 -28.24 1.90
CA GLY A 31 -21.57 -27.19 0.90
C GLY A 31 -22.05 -25.88 1.52
N LEU A 32 -23.00 -25.95 2.45
CA LEU A 32 -23.49 -24.77 3.19
C LEU A 32 -22.35 -24.08 3.97
N VAL A 33 -21.54 -24.86 4.68
CA VAL A 33 -20.38 -24.35 5.42
C VAL A 33 -19.38 -23.67 4.50
N LEU A 34 -19.05 -24.30 3.35
CA LEU A 34 -18.11 -23.72 2.38
C LEU A 34 -18.63 -22.41 1.80
N VAL A 35 -19.90 -22.34 1.40
CA VAL A 35 -20.50 -21.11 0.88
C VAL A 35 -20.48 -20.00 1.93
N THR A 36 -20.91 -20.31 3.15
CA THR A 36 -20.95 -19.34 4.25
C THR A 36 -19.54 -18.84 4.56
N LEU A 37 -18.56 -19.73 4.67
CA LEU A 37 -17.17 -19.37 4.94
C LEU A 37 -16.58 -18.51 3.82
N SER A 38 -16.88 -18.86 2.56
CA SER A 38 -16.41 -18.11 1.38
C SER A 38 -16.94 -16.67 1.40
N ILE A 39 -18.23 -16.48 1.67
CA ILE A 39 -18.84 -15.15 1.74
C ILE A 39 -18.26 -14.36 2.93
N THR A 40 -18.16 -15.00 4.10
CA THR A 40 -17.62 -14.39 5.31
C THR A 40 -16.17 -13.91 5.12
N TYR A 41 -15.38 -14.63 4.35
CA TYR A 41 -14.00 -14.24 4.02
C TYR A 41 -13.94 -13.20 2.88
N ALA A 42 -14.78 -13.32 1.86
CA ALA A 42 -14.72 -12.45 0.68
C ALA A 42 -15.06 -10.98 1.00
N ILE A 43 -16.07 -10.74 1.85
CA ILE A 43 -16.52 -9.39 2.17
C ILE A 43 -15.40 -8.55 2.81
N PRO A 44 -14.71 -8.99 3.90
CA PRO A 44 -13.60 -8.25 4.48
C PRO A 44 -12.43 -8.04 3.52
N VAL A 45 -12.13 -9.01 2.65
CA VAL A 45 -11.08 -8.87 1.63
C VAL A 45 -11.42 -7.77 0.64
N ILE A 46 -12.66 -7.73 0.13
CA ILE A 46 -13.13 -6.68 -0.79
C ILE A 46 -13.04 -5.30 -0.10
N GLN A 47 -13.45 -5.22 1.17
CA GLN A 47 -13.35 -4.00 1.95
C GLN A 47 -11.88 -3.55 2.09
N ALA A 48 -10.97 -4.45 2.44
CA ALA A 48 -9.55 -4.15 2.57
C ALA A 48 -8.90 -3.70 1.24
N ILE A 49 -9.36 -4.23 0.10
CA ILE A 49 -8.95 -3.75 -1.24
C ILE A 49 -9.46 -2.32 -1.48
N ALA A 50 -10.71 -2.04 -1.13
CA ALA A 50 -11.30 -0.71 -1.26
C ALA A 50 -10.57 0.31 -0.38
N ASP A 51 -10.27 -0.03 0.88
CA ASP A 51 -9.51 0.80 1.81
C ASP A 51 -8.08 1.08 1.30
N LYS A 52 -7.39 0.06 0.76
CA LYS A 52 -6.08 0.20 0.12
C LYS A 52 -6.11 1.21 -1.04
N ARG A 53 -7.13 1.14 -1.89
CA ARG A 53 -7.30 2.06 -3.04
C ARG A 53 -7.69 3.47 -2.58
N ALA A 54 -8.61 3.58 -1.64
CA ALA A 54 -9.04 4.87 -1.09
C ALA A 54 -7.87 5.62 -0.45
N PHE A 55 -7.07 4.90 0.36
CA PHE A 55 -5.85 5.43 0.92
C PHE A 55 -4.89 5.95 -0.16
N SER A 56 -4.58 5.13 -1.17
CA SER A 56 -3.69 5.54 -2.26
C SER A 56 -4.20 6.77 -3.01
N SER A 57 -5.51 6.84 -3.27
CA SER A 57 -6.13 7.96 -3.97
C SER A 57 -6.05 9.28 -3.19
N GLN A 58 -6.08 9.23 -1.86
CA GLN A 58 -5.90 10.43 -1.02
C GLN A 58 -4.50 11.04 -1.20
N PHE A 59 -3.49 10.21 -1.40
CA PHE A 59 -2.14 10.70 -1.68
C PHE A 59 -2.01 11.30 -3.06
N ALA A 60 -2.61 10.67 -4.06
CA ALA A 60 -2.53 11.11 -5.44
C ALA A 60 -3.09 12.53 -5.66
N VAL A 61 -3.96 13.02 -4.77
CA VAL A 61 -4.49 14.40 -4.80
C VAL A 61 -3.38 15.45 -4.65
N TRP A 62 -2.31 15.14 -3.90
CA TRP A 62 -1.20 16.07 -3.64
C TRP A 62 -0.19 16.12 -4.78
N GLY A 63 -0.17 15.13 -5.60
CA GLY A 63 0.69 15.04 -6.78
C GLY A 63 1.02 13.60 -7.16
N ASP A 64 1.32 13.43 -8.42
CA ASP A 64 1.62 12.11 -9.00
C ASP A 64 3.11 11.73 -8.87
N SER A 65 3.95 12.63 -8.39
CA SER A 65 5.40 12.45 -8.22
C SER A 65 5.93 13.25 -7.04
N THR A 66 7.09 12.84 -6.54
CA THR A 66 7.77 13.53 -5.44
C THR A 66 8.02 15.01 -5.73
N GLU A 67 8.44 15.33 -6.96
CA GLU A 67 8.69 16.71 -7.39
C GLU A 67 7.42 17.55 -7.38
N SER A 68 6.30 16.98 -7.88
CA SER A 68 4.99 17.67 -7.86
C SER A 68 4.54 17.98 -6.43
N VAL A 69 4.63 17.02 -5.53
CA VAL A 69 4.26 17.21 -4.11
C VAL A 69 5.15 18.26 -3.45
N LEU A 70 6.48 18.16 -3.60
CA LEU A 70 7.41 19.12 -3.02
C LEU A 70 7.27 20.52 -3.59
N SER A 71 6.94 20.67 -4.88
CA SER A 71 6.67 21.97 -5.49
C SER A 71 5.41 22.63 -4.93
N HIS A 72 4.35 21.85 -4.73
CA HIS A 72 3.15 22.33 -4.03
C HIS A 72 3.45 22.81 -2.62
N LEU A 73 4.27 22.06 -1.88
CA LEU A 73 4.67 22.42 -0.52
C LEU A 73 5.54 23.66 -0.45
N LYS A 74 6.43 23.88 -1.44
CA LYS A 74 7.25 25.10 -1.53
C LYS A 74 6.42 26.34 -1.83
N ASN A 75 5.26 26.18 -2.50
CA ASN A 75 4.34 27.29 -2.78
C ASN A 75 3.50 27.67 -1.55
N ASP A 76 3.38 26.79 -0.56
CA ASP A 76 2.73 27.06 0.72
C ASP A 76 3.72 27.74 1.67
N GLN A 77 3.57 29.06 1.82
CA GLN A 77 4.51 29.86 2.63
C GLN A 77 4.67 29.40 4.08
N ASN A 78 3.66 28.74 4.64
CA ASN A 78 3.63 28.32 6.03
C ASN A 78 3.83 26.80 6.22
N TYR A 79 3.89 26.03 5.15
CA TYR A 79 3.95 24.55 5.19
C TYR A 79 2.83 23.90 6.02
N GLU A 80 1.72 24.60 6.25
CA GLU A 80 0.58 24.04 7.02
C GLU A 80 -0.05 22.85 6.31
N SER A 81 -0.13 22.91 4.98
CA SER A 81 -0.67 21.87 4.13
C SER A 81 0.03 20.53 4.33
N ILE A 82 1.34 20.51 4.60
CA ILE A 82 2.06 19.27 4.82
C ILE A 82 1.67 18.59 6.14
N ALA A 83 1.45 19.35 7.20
CA ALA A 83 1.01 18.78 8.47
C ALA A 83 -0.40 18.17 8.33
N VAL A 84 -1.29 18.87 7.59
CA VAL A 84 -2.63 18.36 7.26
C VAL A 84 -2.53 17.08 6.41
N TYR A 85 -1.59 17.01 5.48
CA TYR A 85 -1.33 15.86 4.64
C TYR A 85 -0.78 14.65 5.42
N LEU A 86 0.24 14.85 6.24
CA LEU A 86 0.93 13.76 6.96
C LEU A 86 0.12 13.19 8.13
N LYS A 87 -0.74 13.97 8.76
CA LYS A 87 -1.49 13.53 9.94
C LYS A 87 -2.39 12.31 9.68
N PRO A 88 -3.28 12.28 8.68
CA PRO A 88 -4.09 11.10 8.38
C PRO A 88 -3.24 9.90 7.96
N ILE A 89 -2.12 10.15 7.29
CA ILE A 89 -1.19 9.13 6.80
C ILE A 89 -0.63 8.31 7.96
N SER A 90 -0.12 8.98 8.97
CA SER A 90 0.48 8.32 10.13
C SER A 90 -0.47 7.36 10.85
N THR A 91 -1.78 7.54 10.69
CA THR A 91 -2.81 6.69 11.29
C THR A 91 -3.37 5.63 10.35
N GLN A 92 -3.36 5.87 9.05
CA GLN A 92 -3.94 4.95 8.06
C GLN A 92 -2.94 3.87 7.59
N ILE A 93 -1.64 4.16 7.52
CA ILE A 93 -0.64 3.13 7.16
C ILE A 93 -0.70 1.92 8.10
N PRO A 94 -0.76 2.06 9.43
CA PRO A 94 -0.92 0.91 10.32
C PRO A 94 -2.14 0.05 10.02
N LEU A 95 -3.25 0.65 9.58
CA LEU A 95 -4.44 -0.09 9.16
C LEU A 95 -4.18 -0.92 7.89
N VAL A 96 -3.47 -0.34 6.92
CA VAL A 96 -3.06 -1.07 5.72
C VAL A 96 -2.13 -2.25 6.07
N VAL A 97 -1.21 -2.07 7.02
CA VAL A 97 -0.35 -3.16 7.54
C VAL A 97 -1.20 -4.28 8.15
N GLN A 98 -2.13 -3.93 9.01
CA GLN A 98 -3.04 -4.90 9.66
C GLN A 98 -3.86 -5.68 8.61
N ASN A 99 -4.39 -5.00 7.61
CA ASN A 99 -5.13 -5.65 6.54
C ASN A 99 -4.25 -6.62 5.72
N HIS A 100 -2.98 -6.28 5.45
CA HIS A 100 -2.05 -7.19 4.77
C HIS A 100 -1.69 -8.42 5.60
N LEU A 101 -1.58 -8.27 6.92
CA LEU A 101 -1.37 -9.39 7.84
C LEU A 101 -2.59 -10.30 7.92
N ALA A 102 -3.80 -9.70 8.01
CA ALA A 102 -5.04 -10.46 8.09
C ALA A 102 -5.42 -11.16 6.77
N TYR A 103 -5.11 -10.51 5.65
CA TYR A 103 -5.49 -10.97 4.30
C TYR A 103 -4.29 -10.95 3.35
N PRO A 104 -3.39 -11.95 3.40
CA PRO A 104 -2.19 -12.00 2.55
C PRO A 104 -2.48 -11.91 1.04
N VAL A 105 -3.68 -12.31 0.62
CA VAL A 105 -4.14 -12.22 -0.77
C VAL A 105 -4.14 -10.78 -1.31
N LEU A 106 -4.19 -9.75 -0.43
CA LEU A 106 -4.14 -8.34 -0.82
C LEU A 106 -2.87 -7.97 -1.60
N HIS A 107 -1.79 -8.69 -1.37
CA HIS A 107 -0.53 -8.47 -2.07
C HIS A 107 -0.66 -8.67 -3.59
N TYR A 108 -1.47 -9.65 -4.01
CA TYR A 108 -1.67 -9.97 -5.42
C TYR A 108 -2.70 -9.07 -6.15
N PHE A 109 -3.37 -8.18 -5.42
CA PHE A 109 -4.29 -7.21 -6.04
C PHE A 109 -3.54 -5.94 -6.46
N HIS A 110 -3.07 -5.91 -7.71
CA HIS A 110 -2.41 -4.75 -8.31
C HIS A 110 -3.43 -3.68 -8.74
N SER A 111 -2.99 -2.45 -8.75
CA SER A 111 -3.85 -1.33 -9.16
C SER A 111 -3.61 -0.97 -10.61
N PRO A 112 -4.68 -0.82 -11.42
CA PRO A 112 -4.54 -0.52 -12.85
C PRO A 112 -4.11 0.93 -13.12
N THR A 113 -4.24 1.83 -12.14
CA THR A 113 -3.90 3.24 -12.28
C THR A 113 -2.86 3.67 -11.25
N ALA A 114 -1.95 4.56 -11.66
CA ALA A 114 -0.88 5.04 -10.78
C ALA A 114 -1.41 5.72 -9.50
N GLY A 115 -2.51 6.49 -9.61
CA GLY A 115 -3.11 7.17 -8.45
C GLY A 115 -3.71 6.22 -7.40
N THR A 116 -4.04 4.98 -7.77
CA THR A 116 -4.57 3.98 -6.84
C THR A 116 -3.53 2.94 -6.42
N SER A 117 -2.30 3.01 -6.96
CA SER A 117 -1.20 2.10 -6.60
C SER A 117 -0.60 2.48 -5.25
N LEU A 118 -0.78 1.60 -4.26
CA LEU A 118 -0.19 1.77 -2.94
C LEU A 118 1.33 1.81 -3.01
N ALA A 119 1.94 0.97 -3.85
CA ALA A 119 3.37 0.87 -4.04
C ALA A 119 3.97 2.21 -4.47
N LEU A 120 3.38 2.84 -5.50
CA LEU A 120 3.81 4.15 -5.98
C LEU A 120 3.61 5.23 -4.91
N GLN A 121 2.43 5.27 -4.30
CA GLN A 121 2.09 6.35 -3.36
C GLN A 121 2.95 6.30 -2.08
N ILE A 122 3.19 5.12 -1.52
CA ILE A 122 4.10 4.98 -0.36
C ILE A 122 5.54 5.35 -0.75
N SER A 123 5.98 5.01 -1.98
CA SER A 123 7.32 5.38 -2.44
C SER A 123 7.47 6.88 -2.65
N VAL A 124 6.45 7.54 -3.23
CA VAL A 124 6.41 9.01 -3.34
C VAL A 124 6.46 9.65 -1.95
N LEU A 125 5.65 9.14 -1.02
CA LEU A 125 5.65 9.64 0.34
C LEU A 125 7.02 9.52 1.01
N ASP A 126 7.68 8.37 0.89
CA ASP A 126 9.00 8.14 1.47
C ASP A 126 10.05 9.12 0.92
N GLU A 127 10.03 9.36 -0.39
CA GLU A 127 10.89 10.34 -1.04
C GLU A 127 10.55 11.78 -0.59
N VAL A 128 9.26 12.12 -0.44
CA VAL A 128 8.81 13.41 0.08
C VAL A 128 9.29 13.63 1.51
N LEU A 129 9.12 12.63 2.40
CA LEU A 129 9.56 12.73 3.79
C LEU A 129 11.05 13.05 3.91
N ARG A 130 11.90 12.51 3.03
CA ARG A 130 13.35 12.76 3.02
C ARG A 130 13.73 14.08 2.34
N GLY A 131 12.85 14.58 1.46
CA GLY A 131 13.06 15.77 0.67
C GLY A 131 12.46 17.06 1.25
N LEU A 132 11.90 17.01 2.45
CA LEU A 132 11.38 18.22 3.09
C LEU A 132 12.50 19.21 3.38
N PRO A 133 12.34 20.51 3.04
CA PRO A 133 13.31 21.51 3.35
C PRO A 133 13.38 21.81 4.86
N ASP A 134 14.55 22.20 5.34
CA ASP A 134 14.74 22.48 6.77
C ASP A 134 13.85 23.63 7.26
N GLU A 135 13.55 24.61 6.40
CA GLU A 135 12.60 25.69 6.68
C GLU A 135 11.19 25.19 7.06
N ALA A 136 10.78 24.04 6.51
CA ALA A 136 9.46 23.47 6.84
C ALA A 136 9.38 23.11 8.32
N PHE A 137 10.47 22.63 8.91
CA PHE A 137 10.53 22.26 10.33
C PHE A 137 10.55 23.48 11.26
N GLU A 138 11.13 24.58 10.80
CA GLU A 138 11.13 25.85 11.55
C GLU A 138 9.73 26.45 11.61
N ARG A 139 9.00 26.40 10.48
CA ARG A 139 7.65 26.97 10.36
C ARG A 139 6.55 26.04 10.89
N GLN A 140 6.77 24.72 10.82
CA GLN A 140 5.85 23.68 11.27
C GLN A 140 6.50 22.70 12.23
N PRO A 141 6.58 23.01 13.54
CA PRO A 141 7.17 22.12 14.55
C PRO A 141 6.48 20.75 14.65
N ALA A 142 5.22 20.64 14.22
CA ALA A 142 4.50 19.36 14.16
C ALA A 142 5.22 18.31 13.31
N LEU A 143 6.03 18.72 12.32
CA LEU A 143 6.80 17.82 11.46
C LEU A 143 7.84 16.99 12.22
N TYR A 144 8.38 17.49 13.34
CA TYR A 144 9.28 16.71 14.22
C TYR A 144 8.61 15.47 14.81
N VAL A 145 7.27 15.43 14.84
CA VAL A 145 6.50 14.28 15.31
C VAL A 145 5.92 13.48 14.12
N LEU A 146 5.40 14.17 13.12
CA LEU A 146 4.73 13.53 12.00
C LEU A 146 5.69 12.75 11.10
N VAL A 147 6.86 13.31 10.78
CA VAL A 147 7.87 12.62 9.95
C VAL A 147 8.35 11.32 10.60
N PRO A 148 8.76 11.29 11.88
CA PRO A 148 9.05 10.05 12.59
C PRO A 148 7.91 9.03 12.60
N ASN A 149 6.67 9.47 12.83
CA ASN A 149 5.53 8.57 12.88
C ASN A 149 5.25 7.94 11.52
N CYS A 150 5.26 8.73 10.44
CA CYS A 150 5.13 8.21 9.08
C CYS A 150 6.29 7.26 8.74
N THR A 151 7.52 7.62 9.12
CA THR A 151 8.70 6.79 8.90
C THR A 151 8.58 5.42 9.55
N LYS A 152 8.18 5.37 10.83
CA LYS A 152 7.95 4.12 11.56
C LYS A 152 6.87 3.28 10.88
N ALA A 153 5.74 3.90 10.53
CA ALA A 153 4.62 3.21 9.89
C ALA A 153 5.02 2.60 8.53
N ILE A 154 5.74 3.35 7.68
CA ILE A 154 6.26 2.83 6.41
C ILE A 154 7.30 1.72 6.65
N THR A 155 8.18 1.88 7.65
CA THR A 155 9.18 0.85 7.97
C THR A 155 8.52 -0.45 8.42
N GLU A 156 7.48 -0.37 9.25
CA GLU A 156 6.69 -1.52 9.69
C GLU A 156 6.00 -2.21 8.50
N PHE A 157 5.40 -1.43 7.61
CA PHE A 157 4.81 -1.92 6.37
C PHE A 157 5.82 -2.70 5.53
N LEU A 158 6.98 -2.11 5.24
CA LEU A 158 8.03 -2.74 4.44
C LEU A 158 8.62 -3.97 5.13
N THR A 159 8.78 -3.95 6.45
CA THR A 159 9.26 -5.10 7.21
C THR A 159 8.27 -6.26 7.13
N THR A 160 6.97 -5.97 7.27
CA THR A 160 5.91 -6.96 7.13
C THR A 160 5.92 -7.61 5.75
N LEU A 161 6.03 -6.81 4.69
CA LEU A 161 6.07 -7.33 3.32
C LEU A 161 7.37 -8.10 3.03
N SER A 162 8.51 -7.62 3.50
CA SER A 162 9.81 -8.26 3.24
C SER A 162 9.97 -9.63 3.91
N ASN A 163 9.20 -9.90 4.95
CA ASN A 163 9.26 -11.19 5.64
C ASN A 163 8.57 -12.32 4.86
N VAL A 164 7.65 -12.00 3.95
CA VAL A 164 6.78 -13.00 3.31
C VAL A 164 6.72 -12.85 1.79
N PHE A 165 6.74 -11.63 1.26
CA PHE A 165 6.37 -11.38 -0.13
C PHE A 165 7.47 -10.77 -0.98
N ILE A 166 8.33 -9.88 -0.43
CA ILE A 166 9.20 -9.03 -1.24
C ILE A 166 10.66 -9.20 -0.82
N GLU A 167 11.53 -9.47 -1.79
CA GLU A 167 12.97 -9.37 -1.62
C GLU A 167 13.48 -7.98 -2.03
N PRO A 168 14.48 -7.41 -1.33
CA PRO A 168 15.05 -6.13 -1.73
C PRO A 168 15.62 -6.19 -3.15
N ALA A 169 15.38 -5.15 -3.95
CA ALA A 169 15.96 -5.02 -5.28
C ALA A 169 17.51 -5.08 -5.21
N LYS A 170 18.13 -5.62 -6.24
CA LYS A 170 19.61 -5.76 -6.32
C LYS A 170 20.30 -4.40 -6.22
N GLU A 171 19.76 -3.42 -6.92
CA GLU A 171 20.31 -2.07 -7.00
C GLU A 171 19.38 -1.07 -6.30
N GLU A 172 20.00 -0.12 -5.61
CA GLU A 172 19.29 1.01 -5.03
C GLU A 172 18.76 1.92 -6.16
N PRO A 173 17.53 2.43 -6.04
CA PRO A 173 17.04 3.40 -7.01
C PRO A 173 17.88 4.68 -6.99
N PRO A 174 17.95 5.44 -8.10
CA PRO A 174 18.71 6.68 -8.17
C PRO A 174 18.26 7.64 -7.05
N ALA A 175 19.23 8.27 -6.40
CA ALA A 175 18.95 9.34 -5.46
C ALA A 175 18.46 10.58 -6.22
N ARG A 176 17.66 11.41 -5.55
CA ARG A 176 17.31 12.72 -6.09
C ARG A 176 18.53 13.64 -6.07
N GLU A 177 18.62 14.52 -7.07
CA GLU A 177 19.75 15.46 -7.20
C GLU A 177 19.81 16.47 -6.02
N ASP A 178 18.66 16.80 -5.43
CA ASP A 178 18.52 17.75 -4.31
C ASP A 178 18.48 17.04 -2.93
N GLU A 179 18.70 15.72 -2.86
CA GLU A 179 18.69 14.97 -1.60
C GLU A 179 19.96 15.24 -0.79
N SER A 180 19.82 15.91 0.36
CA SER A 180 20.91 16.14 1.29
C SER A 180 20.82 15.23 2.50
N LYS A 181 21.84 14.37 2.70
CA LYS A 181 21.95 13.54 3.91
C LYS A 181 22.11 14.33 5.21
N GLN A 182 22.44 15.61 5.09
CA GLN A 182 22.61 16.53 6.24
C GLN A 182 21.30 17.21 6.64
N SER A 183 20.24 17.15 5.81
CA SER A 183 18.95 17.76 6.11
C SER A 183 18.33 17.20 7.38
N ILE A 184 17.52 17.99 8.06
CA ILE A 184 16.73 17.57 9.23
C ILE A 184 15.84 16.40 8.85
N ALA A 185 15.16 16.49 7.71
CA ALA A 185 14.26 15.47 7.19
C ALA A 185 14.95 14.11 7.03
N TYR A 186 16.09 14.06 6.34
CA TYR A 186 16.84 12.83 6.12
C TYR A 186 17.28 12.18 7.44
N ARG A 187 17.86 13.00 8.36
CA ARG A 187 18.31 12.52 9.67
C ARG A 187 17.15 11.95 10.51
N LEU A 188 15.97 12.59 10.49
CA LEU A 188 14.81 12.08 11.20
C LEU A 188 14.34 10.75 10.62
N VAL A 189 14.32 10.59 9.29
CA VAL A 189 13.96 9.31 8.64
C VAL A 189 14.98 8.24 8.99
N GLU A 190 16.28 8.53 8.92
CA GLU A 190 17.34 7.58 9.25
C GLU A 190 17.28 7.13 10.72
N GLN A 191 17.09 8.08 11.64
CA GLN A 191 17.05 7.81 13.09
C GLN A 191 15.83 6.99 13.51
N HIS A 192 14.68 7.15 12.85
CA HIS A 192 13.43 6.50 13.24
C HIS A 192 13.06 5.29 12.37
N SER A 193 13.91 4.93 11.41
CA SER A 193 13.77 3.71 10.64
C SER A 193 14.55 2.56 11.31
N THR A 194 13.91 1.43 11.54
CA THR A 194 14.58 0.22 12.06
C THR A 194 15.40 -0.51 11.00
N ILE A 195 15.24 -0.15 9.73
CA ILE A 195 16.02 -0.65 8.61
C ILE A 195 16.82 0.49 7.98
N ALA A 196 18.02 0.19 7.48
CA ALA A 196 18.86 1.19 6.81
C ALA A 196 18.11 1.83 5.62
N VAL A 197 18.30 3.14 5.41
CA VAL A 197 17.64 3.90 4.32
C VAL A 197 17.88 3.23 2.96
N SER A 198 19.09 2.75 2.69
CA SER A 198 19.40 2.04 1.44
C SER A 198 18.56 0.77 1.28
N LYS A 199 18.44 -0.06 2.33
CA LYS A 199 17.59 -1.28 2.29
C LYS A 199 16.12 -0.90 2.12
N ARG A 200 15.65 0.15 2.78
CA ARG A 200 14.28 0.68 2.66
C ARG A 200 13.98 1.08 1.22
N ARG A 201 14.88 1.82 0.57
CA ARG A 201 14.73 2.24 -0.84
C ARG A 201 14.72 1.05 -1.80
N LYS A 202 15.57 0.03 -1.55
CA LYS A 202 15.56 -1.22 -2.33
C LYS A 202 14.25 -1.98 -2.19
N LEU A 203 13.65 -2.02 -1.00
CA LEU A 203 12.34 -2.65 -0.78
C LEU A 203 11.21 -1.89 -1.48
N LEU A 204 11.23 -0.55 -1.42
CA LEU A 204 10.27 0.29 -2.14
C LEU A 204 10.38 0.11 -3.65
N LYS A 205 11.62 0.04 -4.18
CA LYS A 205 11.84 -0.24 -5.61
C LYS A 205 11.27 -1.60 -6.01
N ALA A 206 11.56 -2.64 -5.24
CA ALA A 206 11.03 -3.97 -5.50
C ALA A 206 9.50 -3.99 -5.49
N LEU A 207 8.88 -3.33 -4.51
CA LEU A 207 7.43 -3.21 -4.39
C LEU A 207 6.80 -2.50 -5.61
N VAL A 208 7.44 -1.45 -6.10
CA VAL A 208 6.99 -0.69 -7.29
C VAL A 208 7.11 -1.54 -8.56
N GLU A 209 8.22 -2.26 -8.73
CA GLU A 209 8.45 -3.15 -9.87
C GLU A 209 7.48 -4.34 -9.88
N GLU A 210 7.19 -4.91 -8.71
CA GLU A 210 6.24 -6.01 -8.55
C GLU A 210 4.80 -5.59 -8.86
N ASP A 211 4.42 -4.35 -8.49
CA ASP A 211 3.12 -3.76 -8.85
C ASP A 211 3.05 -3.33 -10.35
N GLY A 212 4.10 -3.62 -11.14
CA GLY A 212 4.17 -3.38 -12.58
C GLY A 212 4.53 -1.95 -12.98
N TRP A 213 5.08 -1.17 -12.04
CA TRP A 213 5.44 0.22 -12.27
C TRP A 213 6.96 0.42 -12.36
N ASN A 214 7.40 1.54 -12.96
CA ASN A 214 8.80 1.92 -13.03
C ASN A 214 9.09 3.04 -12.02
N TRP A 215 10.26 2.98 -11.36
CA TRP A 215 10.72 3.99 -10.41
C TRP A 215 10.77 5.41 -10.98
N GLN A 216 11.00 5.56 -12.27
CA GLN A 216 11.00 6.86 -12.94
C GLN A 216 9.69 7.64 -12.75
N LYS A 217 8.56 6.96 -12.54
CA LYS A 217 7.28 7.62 -12.25
C LYS A 217 7.27 8.32 -10.91
N ILE A 218 8.10 7.91 -9.96
CA ILE A 218 8.21 8.52 -8.64
C ILE A 218 8.99 9.82 -8.71
N VAL A 219 10.07 9.84 -9.53
CA VAL A 219 11.00 10.97 -9.60
C VAL A 219 10.58 12.01 -10.64
N ASN A 220 10.05 11.60 -11.81
CA ASN A 220 9.85 12.49 -12.95
C ASN A 220 8.55 12.21 -13.72
N ARG A 221 7.48 12.93 -13.45
CA ARG A 221 6.32 12.98 -14.37
C ARG A 221 6.27 14.21 -15.29
N GLY A 222 7.14 15.19 -15.05
CA GLY A 222 7.16 16.45 -15.84
C GLY A 222 7.71 16.35 -17.26
N ARG A 223 8.45 15.29 -17.63
CA ARG A 223 9.11 15.16 -18.94
C ARG A 223 8.43 14.21 -19.94
N LEU A 224 7.44 13.41 -19.51
CA LEU A 224 6.80 12.43 -20.40
C LEU A 224 5.58 12.97 -21.18
N SER A 225 5.09 14.17 -20.87
CA SER A 225 4.03 14.81 -21.65
C SER A 225 4.53 15.56 -22.91
N ALA A 226 5.84 15.73 -23.05
CA ALA A 226 6.43 16.42 -24.21
C ALA A 226 6.88 15.49 -25.35
N SER A 227 6.83 14.15 -25.19
CA SER A 227 7.32 13.19 -26.20
C SER A 227 6.22 12.36 -26.89
N ILE A 228 4.94 12.69 -26.70
CA ILE A 228 3.80 12.01 -27.38
C ILE A 228 3.09 12.92 -28.37
N SER A 229 3.70 14.05 -28.74
CA SER A 229 3.21 14.94 -29.81
C SER A 229 4.26 15.12 -30.93
N GLU A 230 4.79 14.02 -31.47
CA GLU A 230 5.40 13.97 -32.79
C GLU A 230 4.96 12.69 -33.54
#